data_18d3f9bb0151493dcfd1f60e194707cd
#
_entry.id   18d3f9bb0151493dcfd1f60e194707cd
#
_cell.length_a   1.000
_cell.length_b   1.000
_cell.length_c   1.000
_cell.angle_alpha   90.00
_cell.angle_beta   90.00
_cell.angle_gamma   90.00
#
_symmetry.space_group_name_H-M   'P 1'
#
loop_
_entity.id
_entity.type
_entity.pdbx_description
1 polymer ?
#
loop_
_entity_poly.entity_id
_entity_poly.type
_entity_poly.pdbx_seq_one_letter_code
_entity_poly.pdbx_strand_id
1 'polypeptide(L)'
;MSDVIQIRVDLNRPNFKLYCDLVLPGRGITILYGPSGSGKTTLLRCVAGLESSFKGRIAIGQDIWHDSEQKQISPVWQRPIGYVFQEASLFEHLSVEQNLHFGLKRSPSKHPLEHSIELLGIGALLERRPESLSGGERQRVAIAPALATDP
;
A
#
# COMPACT_ATOMS: atom_id res chain seq x y z
N MET A 1 12.85 20.57 1.71
CA MET A 1 13.20 19.93 0.43
C MET A 1 11.98 19.14 -0.01
N SER A 2 11.56 19.27 -1.25
CA SER A 2 10.40 18.52 -1.74
C SER A 2 10.79 17.06 -1.84
N ASP A 3 10.12 16.20 -1.07
CA ASP A 3 10.32 14.76 -1.14
C ASP A 3 9.80 14.28 -2.50
N VAL A 4 10.69 14.08 -3.43
CA VAL A 4 10.39 13.60 -4.78
C VAL A 4 10.39 12.09 -4.75
N ILE A 5 9.40 11.47 -5.39
CA ILE A 5 9.34 10.02 -5.57
C ILE A 5 9.96 9.67 -6.92
N GLN A 6 11.02 8.91 -6.91
CA GLN A 6 11.68 8.39 -8.11
C GLN A 6 11.37 6.90 -8.25
N ILE A 7 10.84 6.51 -9.42
CA ILE A 7 10.47 5.13 -9.72
C ILE A 7 11.05 4.76 -11.09
N ARG A 8 12.10 3.94 -11.10
CA ARG A 8 12.61 3.32 -12.32
C ARG A 8 12.47 1.81 -12.16
N VAL A 9 11.64 1.21 -13.01
CA VAL A 9 11.33 -0.22 -12.99
C VAL A 9 11.50 -0.78 -14.39
N ASP A 10 12.31 -1.82 -14.51
CA ASP A 10 12.42 -2.68 -15.69
C ASP A 10 12.18 -4.13 -15.24
N LEU A 11 10.95 -4.57 -15.43
CA LEU A 11 10.50 -5.91 -15.07
C LEU A 11 10.20 -6.70 -16.35
N ASN A 12 10.86 -7.82 -16.50
CA ASN A 12 10.73 -8.68 -17.68
C ASN A 12 10.32 -10.09 -17.26
N ARG A 13 9.15 -10.53 -17.69
CA ARG A 13 8.61 -11.88 -17.50
C ARG A 13 8.25 -12.49 -18.86
N PRO A 14 8.10 -13.81 -18.99
CA PRO A 14 7.85 -14.45 -20.29
C PRO A 14 6.72 -13.82 -21.11
N ASN A 15 5.62 -13.45 -20.45
CA ASN A 15 4.42 -12.92 -21.11
C ASN A 15 4.08 -11.49 -20.71
N PHE A 16 4.99 -10.78 -20.00
CA PHE A 16 4.69 -9.45 -19.50
C PHE A 16 5.97 -8.64 -19.30
N LYS A 17 6.00 -7.44 -19.87
CA LYS A 17 7.08 -6.48 -19.69
C LYS A 17 6.52 -5.18 -19.12
N LEU A 18 7.18 -4.65 -18.10
CA LEU A 18 6.88 -3.35 -17.55
C LEU A 18 8.16 -2.52 -17.50
N TYR A 19 8.16 -1.45 -18.24
CA TYR A 19 9.21 -0.43 -18.15
C TYR A 19 8.58 0.91 -17.78
N CYS A 20 9.12 1.57 -16.78
CA CYS A 20 8.78 2.94 -16.46
C CYS A 20 9.97 3.68 -15.85
N ASP A 21 10.02 4.98 -16.09
CA ASP A 21 10.94 5.91 -15.46
C ASP A 21 10.15 7.18 -15.13
N LEU A 22 9.84 7.36 -13.84
CA LEU A 22 8.92 8.37 -13.37
C LEU A 22 9.54 9.17 -12.23
N VAL A 23 9.29 10.48 -12.27
CA VAL A 23 9.57 11.40 -11.17
C VAL A 23 8.27 12.04 -10.76
N LEU A 24 7.82 11.76 -9.54
CA LEU A 24 6.52 12.17 -9.03
C LEU A 24 6.69 13.13 -7.86
N PRO A 25 5.73 14.03 -7.63
CA PRO A 25 5.72 14.86 -6.43
C PRO A 25 5.56 13.97 -5.18
N GLY A 26 6.31 14.28 -4.11
CA GLY A 26 6.24 13.57 -2.84
C GLY A 26 5.03 13.93 -1.97
N ARG A 27 4.16 14.84 -2.44
CA ARG A 27 2.95 15.28 -1.74
C ARG A 27 1.77 15.35 -2.70
N GLY A 28 0.56 15.20 -2.14
CA GLY A 28 -0.68 15.24 -2.88
C GLY A 28 -1.07 13.87 -3.42
N ILE A 29 -1.94 13.86 -4.44
CA ILE A 29 -2.50 12.66 -5.02
C ILE A 29 -1.92 12.47 -6.42
N THR A 30 -1.32 11.33 -6.67
CA THR A 30 -0.90 10.90 -8.01
C THR A 30 -1.80 9.78 -8.49
N ILE A 31 -2.40 9.93 -9.67
CA ILE A 31 -3.29 8.94 -10.27
C ILE A 31 -2.55 8.16 -11.35
N LEU A 32 -2.53 6.83 -11.23
CA LEU A 32 -2.03 5.92 -12.25
C LEU A 32 -3.21 5.38 -13.07
N TYR A 33 -3.33 5.85 -14.31
CA TYR A 33 -4.42 5.48 -15.21
C TYR A 33 -3.93 4.65 -16.40
N GLY A 34 -4.80 3.77 -16.91
CA GLY A 34 -4.52 2.95 -18.09
C GLY A 34 -5.43 1.72 -18.17
N PRO A 35 -5.42 0.98 -19.30
CA PRO A 35 -6.25 -0.20 -19.51
C PRO A 35 -5.94 -1.33 -18.52
N SER A 36 -6.86 -2.29 -18.40
CA SER A 36 -6.60 -3.51 -17.63
C SER A 36 -5.40 -4.25 -18.22
N GLY A 37 -4.57 -4.84 -17.33
CA GLY A 37 -3.36 -5.56 -17.77
C GLY A 37 -2.14 -4.66 -18.10
N SER A 38 -2.25 -3.33 -18.07
CA SER A 38 -1.12 -2.42 -18.38
C SER A 38 -0.01 -2.38 -17.32
N GLY A 39 -0.14 -3.11 -16.21
CA GLY A 39 0.90 -3.21 -15.18
C GLY A 39 0.77 -2.25 -14.00
N LYS A 40 -0.33 -1.49 -13.88
CA LYS A 40 -0.55 -0.55 -12.76
C LYS A 40 -0.37 -1.18 -11.39
N THR A 41 -1.05 -2.29 -11.16
CA THR A 41 -0.94 -3.05 -9.90
C THR A 41 0.48 -3.59 -9.70
N THR A 42 1.13 -4.04 -10.77
CA THR A 42 2.52 -4.52 -10.71
C THR A 42 3.46 -3.40 -10.31
N LEU A 43 3.30 -2.21 -10.88
CA LEU A 43 4.10 -1.03 -10.51
C LEU A 43 3.91 -0.66 -9.03
N LEU A 44 2.65 -0.59 -8.56
CA LEU A 44 2.37 -0.32 -7.14
C LEU A 44 2.99 -1.39 -6.22
N ARG A 45 2.96 -2.67 -6.63
CA ARG A 45 3.62 -3.76 -5.89
C ARG A 45 5.14 -3.61 -5.86
N CYS A 46 5.77 -3.16 -6.95
CA CYS A 46 7.20 -2.84 -6.97
C CYS A 46 7.52 -1.73 -5.97
N VAL A 47 6.75 -0.64 -5.97
CA VAL A 47 6.92 0.47 -5.03
C VAL A 47 6.75 0.01 -3.58
N ALA A 48 5.74 -0.80 -3.31
CA ALA A 48 5.49 -1.34 -1.98
C ALA A 48 6.54 -2.39 -1.53
N GLY A 49 7.39 -2.89 -2.45
CA GLY A 49 8.35 -3.97 -2.15
C GLY A 49 7.74 -5.37 -2.12
N LEU A 50 6.48 -5.51 -2.57
CA LEU A 50 5.77 -6.79 -2.71
C LEU A 50 6.16 -7.52 -4.00
N GLU A 51 6.93 -6.87 -4.86
CA GLU A 51 7.56 -7.41 -6.05
C GLU A 51 9.00 -6.89 -6.09
N SER A 52 9.97 -7.78 -6.05
CA SER A 52 11.40 -7.43 -6.00
C SER A 52 12.17 -7.90 -7.23
N SER A 53 11.54 -8.70 -8.11
CA SER A 53 12.19 -9.33 -9.27
C SER A 53 12.26 -8.37 -10.46
N PHE A 54 12.73 -7.12 -10.25
CA PHE A 54 12.92 -6.14 -11.31
C PHE A 54 14.29 -5.47 -11.20
N LYS A 55 14.77 -4.90 -12.30
CA LYS A 55 15.91 -4.01 -12.32
C LYS A 55 15.45 -2.56 -12.23
N GLY A 56 16.20 -1.73 -11.53
CA GLY A 56 15.89 -0.31 -11.42
C GLY A 56 16.07 0.24 -10.02
N ARG A 57 15.42 1.38 -9.77
CA ARG A 57 15.56 2.12 -8.52
C ARG A 57 14.23 2.71 -8.08
N ILE A 58 13.95 2.62 -6.79
CA ILE A 58 12.84 3.30 -6.13
C ILE A 58 13.40 4.07 -4.94
N ALA A 59 13.15 5.38 -4.93
CA ALA A 59 13.59 6.26 -3.85
C ALA A 59 12.52 7.32 -3.53
N ILE A 60 12.41 7.68 -2.26
CA ILE A 60 11.54 8.76 -1.77
C ILE A 60 12.45 9.77 -1.06
N GLY A 61 12.60 10.95 -1.63
CA GLY A 61 13.57 11.91 -1.17
C GLY A 61 14.98 11.33 -1.21
N GLN A 62 15.60 11.14 -0.05
CA GLN A 62 16.93 10.54 0.10
C GLN A 62 16.87 9.04 0.46
N ASP A 63 15.69 8.53 0.79
CA ASP A 63 15.52 7.14 1.22
C ASP A 63 15.44 6.21 0.00
N ILE A 64 16.42 5.33 -0.14
CA ILE A 64 16.47 4.31 -1.20
C ILE A 64 15.72 3.08 -0.72
N TRP A 65 14.60 2.76 -1.38
CA TRP A 65 13.81 1.58 -1.06
C TRP A 65 14.19 0.35 -1.89
N HIS A 66 14.69 0.58 -3.09
CA HIS A 66 15.21 -0.45 -3.96
C HIS A 66 16.26 0.15 -4.90
N ASP A 67 17.41 -0.51 -5.01
CA ASP A 67 18.43 -0.21 -6.03
C ASP A 67 19.10 -1.52 -6.44
N SER A 68 18.82 -1.96 -7.65
CA SER A 68 19.33 -3.24 -8.17
C SER A 68 20.81 -3.18 -8.53
N GLU A 69 21.36 -2.00 -8.83
CA GLU A 69 22.79 -1.81 -9.15
C GLU A 69 23.63 -1.87 -7.87
N GLN A 70 23.14 -1.21 -6.81
CA GLN A 70 23.81 -1.20 -5.51
C GLN A 70 23.44 -2.41 -4.63
N LYS A 71 22.54 -3.27 -5.10
CA LYS A 71 21.98 -4.41 -4.35
C LYS A 71 21.39 -4.00 -3.00
N GLN A 72 20.81 -2.80 -2.94
CA GLN A 72 20.17 -2.25 -1.76
C GLN A 72 18.66 -2.47 -1.85
N ILE A 73 18.08 -3.17 -0.87
CA ILE A 73 16.63 -3.42 -0.79
C ILE A 73 16.19 -3.15 0.64
N SER A 74 15.36 -2.13 0.81
CA SER A 74 14.67 -1.90 2.07
C SER A 74 13.54 -2.91 2.24
N PRO A 75 13.49 -3.68 3.35
CA PRO A 75 12.41 -4.61 3.62
C PRO A 75 11.04 -3.91 3.66
N VAL A 76 9.98 -4.62 3.26
CA VAL A 76 8.60 -4.05 3.19
C VAL A 76 8.17 -3.43 4.52
N TRP A 77 8.47 -4.11 5.63
CA TRP A 77 8.07 -3.66 6.98
C TRP A 77 8.83 -2.45 7.50
N GLN A 78 9.88 -2.02 6.81
CA GLN A 78 10.64 -0.79 7.12
C GLN A 78 10.19 0.39 6.25
N ARG A 79 9.36 0.14 5.23
CA ARG A 79 8.84 1.21 4.38
C ARG A 79 7.67 1.90 5.07
N PRO A 80 7.71 3.21 5.27
CA PRO A 80 6.58 3.95 5.87
C PRO A 80 5.47 4.14 4.83
N ILE A 81 4.73 3.06 4.54
CA ILE A 81 3.62 3.06 3.57
C ILE A 81 2.39 2.38 4.14
N GLY A 82 1.22 2.85 3.73
CA GLY A 82 -0.04 2.13 3.83
C GLY A 82 -0.40 1.54 2.46
N TYR A 83 -0.41 0.22 2.33
CA TYR A 83 -0.80 -0.45 1.09
C TYR A 83 -2.19 -1.05 1.22
N VAL A 84 -3.13 -0.58 0.40
CA VAL A 84 -4.50 -1.11 0.35
C VAL A 84 -4.63 -1.98 -0.89
N PHE A 85 -4.95 -3.25 -0.69
CA PHE A 85 -5.16 -4.20 -1.78
C PHE A 85 -6.48 -3.91 -2.51
N GLN A 86 -6.54 -4.25 -3.79
CA GLN A 86 -7.76 -4.09 -4.60
C GLN A 86 -8.91 -4.92 -4.04
N GLU A 87 -8.63 -6.14 -3.60
CA GLU A 87 -9.56 -6.95 -2.82
C GLU A 87 -9.27 -6.70 -1.35
N ALA A 88 -10.28 -6.33 -0.59
CA ALA A 88 -10.16 -6.12 0.85
C ALA A 88 -9.72 -7.43 1.52
N SER A 89 -8.42 -7.57 1.77
CA SER A 89 -7.82 -8.77 2.36
C SER A 89 -8.06 -8.78 3.87
N LEU A 90 -9.30 -9.03 4.28
CA LEU A 90 -9.69 -9.17 5.68
C LEU A 90 -9.63 -10.64 6.11
N PHE A 91 -9.30 -10.89 7.36
CA PHE A 91 -9.34 -12.21 7.96
C PHE A 91 -10.79 -12.56 8.29
N GLU A 92 -11.38 -13.50 7.57
CA GLU A 92 -12.79 -13.89 7.66
C GLU A 92 -13.18 -14.44 9.06
N HIS A 93 -12.22 -15.03 9.78
CA HIS A 93 -12.44 -15.57 11.13
C HIS A 93 -12.38 -14.52 12.25
N LEU A 94 -12.02 -13.28 11.93
CA LEU A 94 -11.93 -12.16 12.88
C LEU A 94 -13.07 -11.16 12.65
N SER A 95 -13.51 -10.48 13.73
CA SER A 95 -14.39 -9.32 13.59
C SER A 95 -13.68 -8.16 12.90
N VAL A 96 -14.42 -7.13 12.49
CA VAL A 96 -13.84 -5.89 11.97
C VAL A 96 -12.84 -5.29 12.94
N GLU A 97 -13.22 -5.12 14.21
CA GLU A 97 -12.34 -4.59 15.25
C GLU A 97 -11.04 -5.39 15.38
N GLN A 98 -11.14 -6.73 15.40
CA GLN A 98 -9.99 -7.61 15.48
C GLN A 98 -9.08 -7.49 14.24
N ASN A 99 -9.66 -7.33 13.05
CA ASN A 99 -8.91 -7.07 11.80
C ASN A 99 -8.12 -5.76 11.88
N LEU A 100 -8.73 -4.69 12.36
CA LEU A 100 -8.10 -3.39 12.55
C LEU A 100 -6.91 -3.48 13.51
N HIS A 101 -7.11 -4.08 14.67
CA HIS A 101 -6.07 -4.27 15.66
C HIS A 101 -4.95 -5.19 15.18
N PHE A 102 -5.24 -6.21 14.35
CA PHE A 102 -4.22 -7.07 13.78
C PHE A 102 -3.25 -6.30 12.88
N GLY A 103 -3.77 -5.40 12.07
CA GLY A 103 -2.94 -4.54 11.20
C GLY A 103 -2.01 -3.64 12.01
N LEU A 104 -2.49 -3.07 13.10
CA LEU A 104 -1.75 -2.11 13.93
C LEU A 104 -0.69 -2.75 14.85
N LYS A 105 -0.84 -4.02 15.23
CA LYS A 105 0.15 -4.71 16.10
C LYS A 105 1.57 -4.73 15.52
N ARG A 106 1.70 -4.59 14.21
CA ARG A 106 2.99 -4.66 13.48
C ARG A 106 3.48 -3.31 12.98
N SER A 107 2.66 -2.30 13.03
CA SER A 107 3.01 -0.94 12.64
C SER A 107 2.53 0.00 13.75
N PRO A 108 3.43 0.66 14.48
CA PRO A 108 3.03 1.60 15.52
C PRO A 108 2.19 2.71 14.86
N SER A 109 0.95 2.81 15.31
CA SER A 109 0.04 3.85 14.87
C SER A 109 0.52 5.20 15.39
N LYS A 110 0.61 6.20 14.52
CA LYS A 110 0.87 7.59 14.92
C LYS A 110 -0.41 8.30 15.35
N HIS A 111 -1.56 7.83 14.87
CA HIS A 111 -2.87 8.35 15.22
C HIS A 111 -3.74 7.30 15.89
N PRO A 112 -4.64 7.73 16.80
CA PRO A 112 -5.63 6.84 17.38
C PRO A 112 -6.46 6.16 16.27
N LEU A 113 -6.68 4.86 16.39
CA LEU A 113 -7.51 4.10 15.45
C LEU A 113 -8.93 4.66 15.37
N GLU A 114 -9.42 5.22 16.49
CA GLU A 114 -10.72 5.86 16.63
C GLU A 114 -10.93 6.95 15.58
N HIS A 115 -9.91 7.75 15.29
CA HIS A 115 -10.00 8.79 14.26
C HIS A 115 -10.24 8.18 12.86
N SER A 116 -9.55 7.10 12.53
CA SER A 116 -9.77 6.40 11.24
C SER A 116 -11.16 5.73 11.18
N ILE A 117 -11.64 5.18 12.31
CA ILE A 117 -12.98 4.59 12.43
C ILE A 117 -14.06 5.65 12.19
N GLU A 118 -13.91 6.82 12.80
CA GLU A 118 -14.84 7.93 12.64
C GLU A 118 -14.83 8.48 11.21
N LEU A 119 -13.64 8.78 10.68
CA LEU A 119 -13.46 9.31 9.33
C LEU A 119 -14.08 8.42 8.24
N LEU A 120 -13.96 7.11 8.40
CA LEU A 120 -14.48 6.11 7.45
C LEU A 120 -15.91 5.67 7.75
N GLY A 121 -16.51 6.11 8.85
CA GLY A 121 -17.87 5.78 9.25
C GLY A 121 -18.08 4.28 9.45
N ILE A 122 -17.13 3.59 10.07
CA ILE A 122 -17.14 2.13 10.26
C ILE A 122 -17.45 1.70 11.70
N GLY A 123 -17.75 2.64 12.60
CA GLY A 123 -17.99 2.36 14.02
C GLY A 123 -19.11 1.32 14.26
N ALA A 124 -20.22 1.38 13.51
CA ALA A 124 -21.31 0.42 13.60
C ALA A 124 -20.99 -0.99 13.05
N LEU A 125 -19.80 -1.15 12.44
CA LEU A 125 -19.36 -2.40 11.82
C LEU A 125 -18.39 -3.21 12.68
N LEU A 126 -17.88 -2.67 13.78
CA LEU A 126 -16.76 -3.21 14.55
C LEU A 126 -16.99 -4.65 15.03
N GLU A 127 -18.20 -4.97 15.45
CA GLU A 127 -18.56 -6.32 15.92
C GLU A 127 -18.89 -7.29 14.78
N ARG A 128 -19.08 -6.78 13.56
CA ARG A 128 -19.43 -7.63 12.42
C ARG A 128 -18.24 -8.44 11.93
N ARG A 129 -18.54 -9.54 11.23
CA ARG A 129 -17.55 -10.31 10.47
C ARG A 129 -17.51 -9.85 9.01
N PRO A 130 -16.36 -10.02 8.31
CA PRO A 130 -16.20 -9.60 6.92
C PRO A 130 -17.29 -10.14 5.99
N GLU A 131 -17.75 -11.37 6.18
CA GLU A 131 -18.80 -12.03 5.39
C GLU A 131 -20.14 -11.27 5.37
N SER A 132 -20.44 -10.50 6.42
CA SER A 132 -21.67 -9.71 6.55
C SER A 132 -21.55 -8.29 6.01
N LEU A 133 -20.39 -7.90 5.47
CA LEU A 133 -20.14 -6.58 4.96
C LEU A 133 -20.41 -6.49 3.46
N SER A 134 -20.98 -5.38 3.02
CA SER A 134 -20.99 -5.00 1.60
C SER A 134 -19.57 -4.74 1.07
N GLY A 135 -19.37 -4.77 -0.25
CA GLY A 135 -18.06 -4.50 -0.86
C GLY A 135 -17.48 -3.13 -0.47
N GLY A 136 -18.32 -2.10 -0.40
CA GLY A 136 -17.90 -0.76 0.03
C GLY A 136 -17.52 -0.70 1.51
N GLU A 137 -18.24 -1.40 2.39
CA GLU A 137 -17.89 -1.52 3.81
C GLU A 137 -16.56 -2.27 4.00
N ARG A 138 -16.36 -3.40 3.30
CA ARG A 138 -15.08 -4.13 3.31
C ARG A 138 -13.92 -3.23 2.89
N GLN A 139 -14.11 -2.43 1.84
CA GLN A 139 -13.07 -1.53 1.36
C GLN A 139 -12.74 -0.45 2.39
N ARG A 140 -13.73 0.18 3.02
CA ARG A 140 -13.49 1.16 4.08
C ARG A 140 -12.74 0.55 5.28
N VAL A 141 -13.14 -0.65 5.69
CA VAL A 141 -12.43 -1.39 6.77
C VAL A 141 -10.98 -1.68 6.39
N ALA A 142 -10.70 -2.06 5.15
CA ALA A 142 -9.33 -2.34 4.68
C ALA A 142 -8.45 -1.08 4.61
N ILE A 143 -9.05 0.11 4.43
CA ILE A 143 -8.32 1.38 4.39
C ILE A 143 -7.92 1.85 5.80
N ALA A 144 -8.71 1.57 6.83
CA ALA A 144 -8.54 2.12 8.17
C ALA A 144 -7.14 1.87 8.77
N PRO A 145 -6.55 0.65 8.70
CA PRO A 145 -5.20 0.43 9.22
C PRO A 145 -4.13 1.24 8.47
N ALA A 146 -4.29 1.42 7.15
CA ALA A 146 -3.36 2.21 6.36
C ALA A 146 -3.37 3.67 6.77
N LEU A 147 -4.55 4.26 7.01
CA LEU A 147 -4.67 5.63 7.51
C LEU A 147 -4.09 5.80 8.92
N ALA A 148 -4.33 4.83 9.81
CA ALA A 148 -3.85 4.91 11.18
C ALA A 148 -2.31 4.89 11.29
N THR A 149 -1.61 4.34 10.29
CA THR A 149 -0.13 4.36 10.27
C THR A 149 0.46 5.70 9.89
N ASP A 150 -0.35 6.62 9.35
CA ASP A 150 0.08 7.94 8.86
C ASP A 150 1.35 7.83 8.01
N PRO A 151 1.25 7.12 6.90
CA PRO A 151 2.41 6.76 6.08
C PRO A 151 3.01 7.96 5.33
#